data_1ebc9a13c3365a9d9e3fd02365099439
#
_entry.id   1ebc9a13c3365a9d9e3fd02365099439
#
_cell.length_a   1.000
_cell.length_b   1.000
_cell.length_c   1.000
_cell.angle_alpha   90.00
_cell.angle_beta   90.00
_cell.angle_gamma   90.00
#
_symmetry.space_group_name_H-M   'P 1'
#
loop_
_entity.id
_entity.type
_entity.pdbx_description
1 polymer ?
#
loop_
_entity_poly.entity_id
_entity_poly.type
_entity_poly.pdbx_seq_one_letter_code
_entity_poly.pdbx_strand_id
1 'polypeptide(L)'
;LWVCMVCFVISAVMELFITIPFQKQTLDGSIWKTIRNDFGESVWFIWRDKPVIGKILMVICGINLFLSAMILVALPYLVTEVLDLEALQANRLYGFAQGALGAGGLAGGICAGVFAKRLSIQKSGNLILVCSICVFPIGAALILFSSGIINYVVITVCCFGIMVCSTILTVQMMSYIQAETPQSLIGKVIAVILTVSMCAQPLGNAFYGILFQICRGGEYVVVLFSGGVSLMLAVCARKIFG
;
A
#
# COMPACT_ATOMS: atom_id res chain seq x y z
N LEU A 1 8.94 20.81 -9.63
CA LEU A 1 9.06 21.46 -8.31
C LEU A 1 8.04 22.59 -8.18
N TRP A 2 8.04 23.61 -9.05
CA TRP A 2 7.14 24.77 -8.97
C TRP A 2 5.65 24.38 -8.98
N VAL A 3 5.26 23.46 -9.85
CA VAL A 3 3.87 22.94 -9.91
C VAL A 3 3.48 22.28 -8.58
N CYS A 4 4.35 21.47 -8.00
CA CYS A 4 4.08 20.85 -6.70
C CYS A 4 3.92 21.90 -5.60
N MET A 5 4.79 22.92 -5.55
CA MET A 5 4.67 24.01 -4.58
C MET A 5 3.34 24.75 -4.71
N VAL A 6 2.91 25.06 -5.94
CA VAL A 6 1.63 25.73 -6.18
C VAL A 6 0.46 24.85 -5.73
N CYS A 7 0.49 23.54 -6.02
CA CYS A 7 -0.55 22.61 -5.58
C CYS A 7 -0.63 22.53 -4.04
N PHE A 8 0.51 22.48 -3.34
CA PHE A 8 0.53 22.49 -1.88
C PHE A 8 -0.03 23.79 -1.29
N VAL A 9 0.34 24.94 -1.86
CA VAL A 9 -0.20 26.23 -1.41
C VAL A 9 -1.70 26.31 -1.62
N ILE A 10 -2.20 25.87 -2.80
CA ILE A 10 -3.65 25.82 -3.07
C ILE A 10 -4.36 24.92 -2.07
N SER A 11 -3.80 23.72 -1.79
CA SER A 11 -4.35 22.77 -0.81
C SER A 11 -4.44 23.41 0.58
N ALA A 12 -3.34 24.02 1.05
CA ALA A 12 -3.30 24.69 2.35
C ALA A 12 -4.32 25.85 2.45
N VAL A 13 -4.46 26.64 1.39
CA VAL A 13 -5.46 27.71 1.33
C VAL A 13 -6.87 27.13 1.38
N MET A 14 -7.16 26.06 0.63
CA MET A 14 -8.47 25.41 0.66
C MET A 14 -8.82 24.85 2.03
N GLU A 15 -7.85 24.33 2.78
CA GLU A 15 -8.06 23.84 4.16
C GLU A 15 -8.54 24.95 5.11
N LEU A 16 -8.12 26.21 4.91
CA LEU A 16 -8.59 27.35 5.73
C LEU A 16 -10.09 27.63 5.59
N PHE A 17 -10.69 27.21 4.50
CA PHE A 17 -12.15 27.39 4.26
C PHE A 17 -12.99 26.23 4.78
N ILE A 18 -12.36 25.15 5.27
CA ILE A 18 -13.07 23.98 5.80
C ILE A 18 -13.44 24.26 7.27
N THR A 19 -14.71 24.50 7.53
CA THR A 19 -15.22 24.61 8.90
C THR A 19 -15.76 23.27 9.36
N ILE A 20 -15.00 22.58 10.22
CA ILE A 20 -15.44 21.32 10.82
C ILE A 20 -16.16 21.66 12.13
N PRO A 21 -17.42 21.22 12.32
CA PRO A 21 -18.12 21.39 13.61
C PRO A 21 -17.38 20.58 14.68
N PHE A 22 -16.58 21.26 15.47
CA PHE A 22 -15.81 20.64 16.55
C PHE A 22 -16.65 20.62 17.84
N GLN A 23 -17.03 19.44 18.29
CA GLN A 23 -17.54 19.27 19.65
C GLN A 23 -16.37 19.11 20.62
N LYS A 24 -16.15 20.14 21.43
CA LYS A 24 -15.14 20.13 22.46
C LYS A 24 -15.46 19.05 23.50
N GLN A 25 -14.79 17.91 23.41
CA GLN A 25 -14.85 16.92 24.49
C GLN A 25 -14.10 17.50 25.71
N THR A 26 -14.77 17.56 26.84
CA THR A 26 -14.12 17.88 28.10
C THR A 26 -13.16 16.75 28.45
N LEU A 27 -11.88 17.07 28.46
CA LEU A 27 -10.83 16.13 28.85
C LEU A 27 -10.92 15.94 30.39
N ASP A 28 -11.59 14.90 30.82
CA ASP A 28 -11.57 14.48 32.23
C ASP A 28 -10.29 13.69 32.52
N GLY A 29 -9.20 14.40 32.81
CA GLY A 29 -7.96 13.80 33.29
C GLY A 29 -6.73 14.05 32.42
N SER A 30 -5.67 13.29 32.67
CA SER A 30 -4.40 13.37 31.93
C SER A 30 -4.57 12.95 30.48
N ILE A 31 -3.99 13.69 29.54
CA ILE A 31 -3.97 13.39 28.09
C ILE A 31 -3.53 11.95 27.82
N TRP A 32 -2.54 11.46 28.54
CA TRP A 32 -2.07 10.07 28.44
C TRP A 32 -3.12 9.02 28.80
N LYS A 33 -3.95 9.31 29.78
CA LYS A 33 -5.05 8.42 30.18
C LYS A 33 -6.13 8.36 29.09
N THR A 34 -6.43 9.52 28.50
CA THR A 34 -7.40 9.63 27.39
C THR A 34 -6.89 8.86 26.16
N ILE A 35 -5.64 9.09 25.75
CA ILE A 35 -5.02 8.37 24.61
C ILE A 35 -5.04 6.85 24.83
N ARG A 36 -4.66 6.39 26.02
CA ARG A 36 -4.66 4.96 26.35
C ARG A 36 -6.05 4.35 26.32
N ASN A 37 -7.04 5.08 26.83
CA ASN A 37 -8.42 4.62 26.82
C ASN A 37 -8.99 4.57 25.40
N ASP A 38 -8.77 5.63 24.60
CA ASP A 38 -9.23 5.70 23.21
C ASP A 38 -8.58 4.61 22.33
N PHE A 39 -7.29 4.37 22.55
CA PHE A 39 -6.59 3.27 21.88
C PHE A 39 -7.13 1.91 22.31
N GLY A 40 -7.31 1.71 23.62
CA GLY A 40 -7.87 0.47 24.17
C GLY A 40 -9.29 0.19 23.67
N GLU A 41 -10.15 1.21 23.64
CA GLU A 41 -11.52 1.14 23.11
C GLU A 41 -11.52 0.75 21.62
N SER A 42 -10.65 1.38 20.83
CA SER A 42 -10.52 1.09 19.40
C SER A 42 -10.01 -0.33 19.13
N VAL A 43 -8.99 -0.76 19.86
CA VAL A 43 -8.45 -2.12 19.76
C VAL A 43 -9.49 -3.15 20.19
N TRP A 44 -10.21 -2.89 21.28
CA TRP A 44 -11.27 -3.77 21.74
C TRP A 44 -12.39 -3.90 20.70
N PHE A 45 -12.85 -2.77 20.12
CA PHE A 45 -13.82 -2.75 19.03
C PHE A 45 -13.35 -3.56 17.82
N ILE A 46 -12.09 -3.36 17.38
CA ILE A 46 -11.51 -4.04 16.21
C ILE A 46 -11.45 -5.56 16.41
N TRP A 47 -11.12 -6.03 17.61
CA TRP A 47 -10.88 -7.47 17.84
C TRP A 47 -12.07 -8.22 18.44
N ARG A 48 -12.94 -7.54 19.17
CA ARG A 48 -14.08 -8.17 19.87
C ARG A 48 -15.40 -7.91 19.18
N ASP A 49 -15.71 -6.65 18.89
CA ASP A 49 -17.02 -6.29 18.33
C ASP A 49 -17.08 -6.57 16.83
N LYS A 50 -16.03 -6.22 16.10
CA LYS A 50 -15.97 -6.38 14.65
C LYS A 50 -14.69 -7.11 14.22
N PRO A 51 -14.56 -8.42 14.49
CA PRO A 51 -13.35 -9.18 14.20
C PRO A 51 -12.96 -9.20 12.71
N VAL A 52 -13.90 -8.89 11.80
CA VAL A 52 -13.61 -8.73 10.38
C VAL A 52 -12.69 -7.55 10.15
N ILE A 53 -12.85 -6.43 10.88
CA ILE A 53 -11.96 -5.26 10.79
C ILE A 53 -10.55 -5.63 11.25
N GLY A 54 -10.40 -6.42 12.32
CA GLY A 54 -9.11 -6.93 12.76
C GLY A 54 -8.42 -7.80 11.71
N LYS A 55 -9.18 -8.66 11.03
CA LYS A 55 -8.66 -9.48 9.92
C LYS A 55 -8.24 -8.61 8.72
N ILE A 56 -9.00 -7.56 8.39
CA ILE A 56 -8.64 -6.57 7.37
C ILE A 56 -7.32 -5.90 7.74
N LEU A 57 -7.17 -5.46 9.00
CA LEU A 57 -5.95 -4.83 9.48
C LEU A 57 -4.73 -5.75 9.29
N MET A 58 -4.85 -7.03 9.66
CA MET A 58 -3.77 -8.01 9.46
C MET A 58 -3.39 -8.18 7.98
N VAL A 59 -4.39 -8.21 7.09
CA VAL A 59 -4.16 -8.29 5.65
C VAL A 59 -3.46 -7.02 5.13
N ILE A 60 -3.89 -5.83 5.55
CA ILE A 60 -3.25 -4.57 5.16
C ILE A 60 -1.80 -4.52 5.66
N CYS A 61 -1.54 -4.91 6.91
CA CYS A 61 -0.18 -4.99 7.45
C CYS A 61 0.69 -5.95 6.64
N GLY A 62 0.17 -7.13 6.28
CA GLY A 62 0.87 -8.10 5.45
C GLY A 62 1.21 -7.54 4.06
N ILE A 63 0.26 -6.84 3.41
CA ILE A 63 0.50 -6.19 2.11
C ILE A 63 1.57 -5.10 2.24
N ASN A 64 1.50 -4.26 3.26
CA ASN A 64 2.49 -3.21 3.47
C ASN A 64 3.89 -3.77 3.76
N LEU A 65 3.96 -4.84 4.56
CA LEU A 65 5.21 -5.47 4.94
C LEU A 65 5.89 -6.19 3.75
N PHE A 66 5.12 -6.95 2.97
CA PHE A 66 5.69 -7.85 1.96
C PHE A 66 5.57 -7.31 0.52
N LEU A 67 4.45 -6.72 0.13
CA LEU A 67 4.24 -6.27 -1.24
C LEU A 67 4.67 -4.81 -1.44
N SER A 68 4.12 -3.88 -0.65
CA SER A 68 4.41 -2.46 -0.81
C SER A 68 5.87 -2.13 -0.50
N ALA A 69 6.41 -2.69 0.57
CA ALA A 69 7.81 -2.49 0.95
C ALA A 69 8.76 -3.06 -0.11
N MET A 70 8.45 -4.24 -0.67
CA MET A 70 9.25 -4.82 -1.76
C MET A 70 9.30 -3.87 -2.96
N ILE A 71 8.15 -3.38 -3.43
CA ILE A 71 8.11 -2.47 -4.59
C ILE A 71 8.88 -1.18 -4.30
N LEU A 72 8.72 -0.62 -3.11
CA LEU A 72 9.38 0.63 -2.72
C LEU A 72 10.91 0.51 -2.71
N VAL A 73 11.44 -0.64 -2.27
CA VAL A 73 12.89 -0.90 -2.22
C VAL A 73 13.40 -1.44 -3.56
N ALA A 74 12.66 -2.37 -4.19
CA ALA A 74 13.09 -3.02 -5.42
C ALA A 74 13.13 -2.07 -6.61
N LEU A 75 12.12 -1.20 -6.78
CA LEU A 75 12.02 -0.37 -7.97
C LEU A 75 13.24 0.55 -8.18
N PRO A 76 13.66 1.39 -7.20
CA PRO A 76 14.89 2.16 -7.36
C PRO A 76 16.10 1.25 -7.55
N TYR A 77 16.28 0.24 -6.70
CA TYR A 77 17.44 -0.65 -6.72
C TYR A 77 17.58 -1.40 -8.06
N LEU A 78 16.50 -2.01 -8.56
CA LEU A 78 16.55 -2.72 -9.84
C LEU A 78 16.87 -1.78 -10.99
N VAL A 79 16.20 -0.62 -11.07
CA VAL A 79 16.38 0.31 -12.20
C VAL A 79 17.75 0.99 -12.20
N THR A 80 18.29 1.34 -11.01
CA THR A 80 19.55 2.10 -10.95
C THR A 80 20.80 1.24 -10.78
N GLU A 81 20.68 0.03 -10.20
CA GLU A 81 21.85 -0.79 -9.86
C GLU A 81 21.91 -2.11 -10.65
N VAL A 82 20.75 -2.70 -11.02
CA VAL A 82 20.69 -4.07 -11.55
C VAL A 82 20.60 -4.09 -13.09
N LEU A 83 19.85 -3.15 -13.69
CA LEU A 83 19.57 -3.19 -15.12
C LEU A 83 20.74 -2.75 -16.03
N ASP A 84 21.93 -2.49 -15.48
CA ASP A 84 23.15 -2.10 -16.21
C ASP A 84 22.93 -0.99 -17.24
N LEU A 85 22.23 0.07 -16.83
CA LEU A 85 21.93 1.24 -17.62
C LEU A 85 22.89 2.38 -17.29
N GLU A 86 23.20 3.25 -18.26
CA GLU A 86 23.95 4.48 -17.96
C GLU A 86 23.26 5.28 -16.84
N ALA A 87 24.03 5.80 -15.88
CA ALA A 87 23.50 6.45 -14.67
C ALA A 87 22.47 7.57 -14.98
N LEU A 88 22.71 8.36 -16.03
CA LEU A 88 21.77 9.42 -16.42
C LEU A 88 20.46 8.83 -16.98
N GLN A 89 20.55 7.75 -17.75
CA GLN A 89 19.40 7.05 -18.31
C GLN A 89 18.62 6.32 -17.20
N ALA A 90 19.31 5.63 -16.29
CA ALA A 90 18.70 4.95 -15.14
C ALA A 90 17.87 5.90 -14.28
N ASN A 91 18.41 7.08 -13.95
CA ASN A 91 17.69 8.08 -13.17
C ASN A 91 16.44 8.63 -13.90
N ARG A 92 16.52 8.84 -15.22
CA ARG A 92 15.36 9.26 -16.02
C ARG A 92 14.29 8.17 -16.07
N LEU A 93 14.69 6.93 -16.31
CA LEU A 93 13.77 5.78 -16.36
C LEU A 93 13.13 5.52 -15.00
N TYR A 94 13.88 5.67 -13.91
CA TYR A 94 13.31 5.61 -12.56
C TYR A 94 12.23 6.70 -12.35
N GLY A 95 12.48 7.92 -12.80
CA GLY A 95 11.47 8.99 -12.78
C GLY A 95 10.21 8.64 -13.57
N PHE A 96 10.33 8.05 -14.76
CA PHE A 96 9.18 7.58 -15.55
C PHE A 96 8.44 6.41 -14.87
N ALA A 97 9.17 5.48 -14.24
CA ALA A 97 8.56 4.39 -13.48
C ALA A 97 7.75 4.92 -12.28
N GLN A 98 8.27 5.91 -11.56
CA GLN A 98 7.53 6.61 -10.50
C GLN A 98 6.28 7.33 -11.04
N GLY A 99 6.41 7.96 -12.21
CA GLY A 99 5.27 8.55 -12.92
C GLY A 99 4.19 7.51 -13.28
N ALA A 100 4.63 6.32 -13.74
CA ALA A 100 3.72 5.21 -14.04
C ALA A 100 3.00 4.70 -12.78
N LEU A 101 3.69 4.61 -11.63
CA LEU A 101 3.06 4.29 -10.35
C LEU A 101 2.00 5.33 -9.97
N GLY A 102 2.31 6.63 -10.11
CA GLY A 102 1.35 7.71 -9.88
C GLY A 102 0.12 7.61 -10.78
N ALA A 103 0.34 7.38 -12.09
CA ALA A 103 -0.73 7.17 -13.07
C ALA A 103 -1.56 5.92 -12.73
N GLY A 104 -0.93 4.84 -12.25
CA GLY A 104 -1.61 3.64 -11.76
C GLY A 104 -2.51 3.93 -10.57
N GLY A 105 -2.05 4.73 -9.62
CA GLY A 105 -2.84 5.19 -8.48
C GLY A 105 -4.07 6.00 -8.90
N LEU A 106 -3.91 6.95 -9.85
CA LEU A 106 -5.02 7.72 -10.41
C LEU A 106 -6.02 6.82 -11.15
N ALA A 107 -5.55 5.93 -12.02
CA ALA A 107 -6.40 4.98 -12.74
C ALA A 107 -7.15 4.07 -11.76
N GLY A 108 -6.47 3.57 -10.71
CA GLY A 108 -7.08 2.77 -9.65
C GLY A 108 -8.17 3.54 -8.88
N GLY A 109 -7.92 4.81 -8.56
CA GLY A 109 -8.90 5.68 -7.89
C GLY A 109 -10.14 5.92 -8.75
N ILE A 110 -9.97 6.22 -10.04
CA ILE A 110 -11.07 6.38 -11.00
C ILE A 110 -11.85 5.06 -11.12
N CYS A 111 -11.17 3.93 -11.29
CA CYS A 111 -11.80 2.62 -11.35
C CYS A 111 -12.59 2.31 -10.07
N ALA A 112 -12.01 2.60 -8.90
CA ALA A 112 -12.69 2.40 -7.62
C ALA A 112 -13.98 3.23 -7.54
N GLY A 113 -13.96 4.49 -7.99
CA GLY A 113 -15.14 5.35 -8.04
C GLY A 113 -16.23 4.84 -9.00
N VAL A 114 -15.83 4.51 -10.24
CA VAL A 114 -16.77 4.03 -11.27
C VAL A 114 -17.39 2.69 -10.86
N PHE A 115 -16.61 1.77 -10.33
CA PHE A 115 -17.07 0.45 -9.95
C PHE A 115 -17.47 0.33 -8.47
N ALA A 116 -17.61 1.44 -7.73
CA ALA A 116 -17.91 1.45 -6.29
C ALA A 116 -19.07 0.52 -5.89
N LYS A 117 -20.16 0.50 -6.68
CA LYS A 117 -21.33 -0.35 -6.44
C LYS A 117 -21.06 -1.85 -6.62
N ARG A 118 -20.01 -2.23 -7.35
CA ARG A 118 -19.61 -3.63 -7.63
C ARG A 118 -18.47 -4.10 -6.75
N LEU A 119 -17.83 -3.19 -6.02
CA LEU A 119 -16.76 -3.48 -5.10
C LEU A 119 -17.38 -4.06 -3.81
N SER A 120 -16.98 -5.27 -3.47
CA SER A 120 -17.38 -5.98 -2.24
C SER A 120 -16.13 -6.50 -1.56
N ILE A 121 -16.09 -6.44 -0.24
CA ILE A 121 -14.96 -6.94 0.56
C ILE A 121 -14.60 -8.39 0.22
N GLN A 122 -15.59 -9.20 -0.16
CA GLN A 122 -15.39 -10.59 -0.59
C GLN A 122 -14.49 -10.71 -1.83
N LYS A 123 -14.43 -9.67 -2.70
CA LYS A 123 -13.57 -9.64 -3.89
C LYS A 123 -12.15 -9.15 -3.60
N SER A 124 -11.87 -8.65 -2.40
CA SER A 124 -10.55 -8.14 -2.01
C SER A 124 -9.46 -9.18 -2.17
N GLY A 125 -9.75 -10.44 -1.83
CA GLY A 125 -8.81 -11.54 -2.02
C GLY A 125 -8.40 -11.76 -3.49
N ASN A 126 -9.30 -11.49 -4.44
CA ASN A 126 -8.98 -11.57 -5.87
C ASN A 126 -8.06 -10.43 -6.32
N LEU A 127 -8.24 -9.22 -5.80
CA LEU A 127 -7.35 -8.10 -6.11
C LEU A 127 -5.94 -8.35 -5.58
N ILE A 128 -5.81 -8.86 -4.34
CA ILE A 128 -4.51 -9.24 -3.77
C ILE A 128 -3.85 -10.34 -4.62
N LEU A 129 -4.64 -11.30 -5.10
CA LEU A 129 -4.16 -12.37 -5.96
C LEU A 129 -3.63 -11.82 -7.29
N VAL A 130 -4.34 -10.89 -7.93
CA VAL A 130 -3.86 -10.23 -9.16
C VAL A 130 -2.55 -9.47 -8.89
N CYS A 131 -2.47 -8.70 -7.79
CA CYS A 131 -1.22 -8.04 -7.40
C CYS A 131 -0.07 -9.04 -7.24
N SER A 132 -0.31 -10.16 -6.56
CA SER A 132 0.71 -11.20 -6.35
C SER A 132 1.16 -11.85 -7.66
N ILE A 133 0.22 -12.14 -8.56
CA ILE A 133 0.53 -12.70 -9.89
C ILE A 133 1.38 -11.72 -10.71
N CYS A 134 1.12 -10.41 -10.63
CA CYS A 134 1.90 -9.40 -11.34
C CYS A 134 3.35 -9.28 -10.84
N VAL A 135 3.70 -9.81 -9.68
CA VAL A 135 5.09 -9.84 -9.19
C VAL A 135 5.94 -10.90 -9.91
N PHE A 136 5.35 -12.05 -10.29
CA PHE A 136 6.11 -13.14 -10.91
C PHE A 136 6.74 -12.77 -12.26
N PRO A 137 6.07 -12.05 -13.19
CA PRO A 137 6.70 -11.59 -14.41
C PRO A 137 7.93 -10.70 -14.18
N ILE A 138 7.96 -9.92 -13.10
CA ILE A 138 9.14 -9.11 -12.73
C ILE A 138 10.33 -10.03 -12.45
N GLY A 139 10.16 -11.03 -11.59
CA GLY A 139 11.21 -12.00 -11.30
C GLY A 139 11.61 -12.84 -12.51
N ALA A 140 10.64 -13.27 -13.31
CA ALA A 140 10.88 -14.03 -14.54
C ALA A 140 11.65 -13.21 -15.58
N ALA A 141 11.34 -11.93 -15.75
CA ALA A 141 12.04 -11.05 -16.68
C ALA A 141 13.53 -10.92 -16.31
N LEU A 142 13.86 -10.79 -15.05
CA LEU A 142 15.24 -10.71 -14.57
C LEU A 142 16.06 -11.99 -14.86
N ILE A 143 15.38 -13.14 -14.99
CA ILE A 143 16.03 -14.42 -15.34
C ILE A 143 16.15 -14.59 -16.84
N LEU A 144 15.09 -14.27 -17.59
CA LEU A 144 14.94 -14.63 -19.00
C LEU A 144 15.60 -13.62 -19.95
N PHE A 145 15.63 -12.35 -19.59
CA PHE A 145 16.09 -11.29 -20.48
C PHE A 145 17.38 -10.65 -19.97
N SER A 146 18.40 -10.64 -20.82
CA SER A 146 19.65 -9.90 -20.57
C SER A 146 19.54 -8.41 -20.93
N SER A 147 18.44 -7.97 -21.55
CA SER A 147 18.25 -6.58 -21.95
C SER A 147 17.65 -5.75 -20.79
N GLY A 148 18.40 -4.76 -20.30
CA GLY A 148 17.95 -3.86 -19.25
C GLY A 148 16.65 -3.11 -19.62
N ILE A 149 16.47 -2.72 -20.89
CA ILE A 149 15.27 -2.02 -21.36
C ILE A 149 14.02 -2.93 -21.32
N ILE A 150 14.14 -4.18 -21.74
CA ILE A 150 13.01 -5.13 -21.69
C ILE A 150 12.60 -5.37 -20.24
N ASN A 151 13.56 -5.61 -19.36
CA ASN A 151 13.33 -5.77 -17.93
C ASN A 151 12.66 -4.53 -17.34
N TYR A 152 13.13 -3.32 -17.69
CA TYR A 152 12.52 -2.07 -17.26
C TYR A 152 11.06 -1.96 -17.67
N VAL A 153 10.72 -2.27 -18.92
CA VAL A 153 9.32 -2.22 -19.41
C VAL A 153 8.44 -3.19 -18.64
N VAL A 154 8.89 -4.44 -18.46
CA VAL A 154 8.13 -5.44 -17.70
C VAL A 154 7.90 -5.00 -16.26
N ILE A 155 8.96 -4.53 -15.57
CA ILE A 155 8.88 -4.01 -14.20
C ILE A 155 7.86 -2.88 -14.13
N THR A 156 7.96 -1.89 -15.02
CA THR A 156 7.11 -0.68 -15.00
C THR A 156 5.64 -1.02 -15.25
N VAL A 157 5.35 -1.88 -16.24
CA VAL A 157 3.98 -2.30 -16.56
C VAL A 157 3.37 -3.12 -15.41
N CYS A 158 4.13 -4.04 -14.83
CA CYS A 158 3.66 -4.82 -13.69
C CYS A 158 3.42 -3.93 -12.46
N CYS A 159 4.33 -3.01 -12.16
CA CYS A 159 4.18 -2.05 -11.06
C CYS A 159 2.96 -1.13 -11.26
N PHE A 160 2.70 -0.67 -12.48
CA PHE A 160 1.48 0.07 -12.82
C PHE A 160 0.23 -0.76 -12.49
N GLY A 161 0.16 -2.01 -12.94
CA GLY A 161 -0.96 -2.91 -12.68
C GLY A 161 -1.17 -3.19 -11.18
N ILE A 162 -0.08 -3.41 -10.44
CA ILE A 162 -0.11 -3.60 -8.99
C ILE A 162 -0.65 -2.33 -8.31
N MET A 163 -0.23 -1.15 -8.75
CA MET A 163 -0.69 0.12 -8.18
C MET A 163 -2.19 0.36 -8.41
N VAL A 164 -2.69 0.05 -9.62
CA VAL A 164 -4.14 0.10 -9.91
C VAL A 164 -4.92 -0.78 -8.95
N CYS A 165 -4.56 -2.06 -8.85
CA CYS A 165 -5.25 -3.03 -8.01
C CYS A 165 -5.12 -2.69 -6.51
N SER A 166 -3.95 -2.24 -6.06
CA SER A 166 -3.69 -1.85 -4.67
C SER A 166 -4.52 -0.63 -4.27
N THR A 167 -4.67 0.35 -5.16
CA THR A 167 -5.51 1.53 -4.89
C THR A 167 -6.99 1.15 -4.78
N ILE A 168 -7.49 0.32 -5.70
CA ILE A 168 -8.87 -0.19 -5.62
C ILE A 168 -9.09 -0.93 -4.30
N LEU A 169 -8.15 -1.79 -3.91
CA LEU A 169 -8.18 -2.56 -2.68
C LEU A 169 -8.22 -1.65 -1.44
N THR A 170 -7.36 -0.63 -1.39
CA THR A 170 -7.30 0.33 -0.29
C THR A 170 -8.63 1.09 -0.13
N VAL A 171 -9.18 1.60 -1.23
CA VAL A 171 -10.49 2.29 -1.22
C VAL A 171 -11.58 1.35 -0.71
N GLN A 172 -11.60 0.11 -1.19
CA GLN A 172 -12.61 -0.89 -0.81
C GLN A 172 -12.52 -1.25 0.68
N MET A 173 -11.33 -1.54 1.19
CA MET A 173 -11.13 -1.87 2.60
C MET A 173 -11.47 -0.70 3.52
N MET A 174 -11.04 0.52 3.15
CA MET A 174 -11.31 1.71 3.94
C MET A 174 -12.81 2.05 3.96
N SER A 175 -13.49 1.93 2.82
CA SER A 175 -14.95 2.13 2.74
C SER A 175 -15.71 1.13 3.60
N TYR A 176 -15.28 -0.13 3.64
CA TYR A 176 -15.88 -1.14 4.50
C TYR A 176 -15.69 -0.81 6.00
N ILE A 177 -14.47 -0.44 6.39
CA ILE A 177 -14.17 -0.05 7.77
C ILE A 177 -15.03 1.13 8.21
N GLN A 178 -15.17 2.15 7.33
CA GLN A 178 -15.98 3.32 7.62
C GLN A 178 -17.48 2.99 7.75
N ALA A 179 -17.97 2.09 6.90
CA ALA A 179 -19.39 1.69 6.93
C ALA A 179 -19.76 0.85 8.19
N GLU A 180 -18.82 0.02 8.68
CA GLU A 180 -19.03 -0.86 9.82
C GLU A 180 -18.73 -0.19 11.18
N THR A 181 -18.08 0.98 11.19
CA THR A 181 -17.66 1.66 12.40
C THR A 181 -18.66 2.76 12.78
N PRO A 182 -19.17 2.79 14.04
CA PRO A 182 -20.02 3.87 14.52
C PRO A 182 -19.35 5.25 14.37
N GLN A 183 -20.15 6.28 14.09
CA GLN A 183 -19.64 7.65 13.90
C GLN A 183 -18.82 8.18 15.07
N SER A 184 -19.13 7.78 16.29
CA SER A 184 -18.41 8.18 17.51
C SER A 184 -16.99 7.59 17.60
N LEU A 185 -16.74 6.45 16.96
CA LEU A 185 -15.47 5.73 17.02
C LEU A 185 -14.66 5.79 15.70
N ILE A 186 -15.26 6.26 14.60
CA ILE A 186 -14.68 6.16 13.25
C ILE A 186 -13.29 6.78 13.17
N GLY A 187 -13.09 7.97 13.75
CA GLY A 187 -11.80 8.65 13.75
C GLY A 187 -10.73 7.88 14.54
N LYS A 188 -11.10 7.35 15.71
CA LYS A 188 -10.21 6.58 16.60
C LYS A 188 -9.78 5.26 15.92
N VAL A 189 -10.74 4.52 15.37
CA VAL A 189 -10.51 3.23 14.69
C VAL A 189 -9.65 3.42 13.44
N ILE A 190 -9.95 4.41 12.60
CA ILE A 190 -9.14 4.72 11.40
C ILE A 190 -7.71 5.12 11.81
N ALA A 191 -7.55 5.95 12.84
CA ALA A 191 -6.22 6.36 13.31
C ALA A 191 -5.39 5.14 13.76
N VAL A 192 -5.97 4.20 14.51
CA VAL A 192 -5.30 2.96 14.92
C VAL A 192 -4.92 2.12 13.70
N ILE A 193 -5.84 1.92 12.74
CA ILE A 193 -5.58 1.13 11.55
C ILE A 193 -4.46 1.73 10.72
N LEU A 194 -4.48 3.05 10.46
CA LEU A 194 -3.45 3.73 9.70
C LEU A 194 -2.09 3.65 10.41
N THR A 195 -2.05 3.91 11.72
CA THR A 195 -0.80 3.87 12.49
C THR A 195 -0.16 2.48 12.44
N VAL A 196 -0.93 1.44 12.77
CA VAL A 196 -0.43 0.05 12.77
C VAL A 196 0.00 -0.38 11.36
N SER A 197 -0.79 -0.04 10.34
CA SER A 197 -0.48 -0.39 8.95
C SER A 197 0.77 0.33 8.44
N MET A 198 0.96 1.60 8.80
CA MET A 198 2.14 2.37 8.42
C MET A 198 3.41 1.89 9.14
N CYS A 199 3.32 1.36 10.36
CA CYS A 199 4.46 0.78 11.06
C CYS A 199 4.98 -0.50 10.39
N ALA A 200 4.16 -1.22 9.66
CA ALA A 200 4.56 -2.44 8.95
C ALA A 200 5.53 -2.15 7.78
N GLN A 201 5.36 -1.04 7.08
CA GLN A 201 6.13 -0.71 5.88
C GLN A 201 7.63 -0.45 6.16
N PRO A 202 8.05 0.35 7.16
CA PRO A 202 9.47 0.51 7.50
C PRO A 202 10.15 -0.80 7.87
N LEU A 203 9.45 -1.70 8.58
CA LEU A 203 9.97 -3.03 8.88
C LEU A 203 10.20 -3.85 7.61
N GLY A 204 9.25 -3.80 6.67
CA GLY A 204 9.40 -4.41 5.36
C GLY A 204 10.55 -3.80 4.56
N ASN A 205 10.70 -2.47 4.55
CA ASN A 205 11.79 -1.79 3.86
C ASN A 205 13.16 -2.23 4.38
N ALA A 206 13.33 -2.32 5.71
CA ALA A 206 14.54 -2.82 6.32
C ALA A 206 14.81 -4.29 5.95
N PHE A 207 13.78 -5.13 6.00
CA PHE A 207 13.87 -6.54 5.63
C PHE A 207 14.30 -6.72 4.17
N TYR A 208 13.65 -6.05 3.21
CA TYR A 208 14.03 -6.14 1.80
C TYR A 208 15.37 -5.47 1.49
N GLY A 209 15.72 -4.38 2.18
CA GLY A 209 17.03 -3.77 2.04
C GLY A 209 18.16 -4.76 2.38
N ILE A 210 17.99 -5.52 3.47
CA ILE A 210 18.95 -6.59 3.85
C ILE A 210 18.92 -7.73 2.84
N LEU A 211 17.74 -8.20 2.41
CA LEU A 211 17.63 -9.30 1.45
C LEU A 211 18.31 -8.99 0.11
N PHE A 212 18.09 -7.80 -0.44
CA PHE A 212 18.76 -7.40 -1.69
C PHE A 212 20.28 -7.28 -1.54
N GLN A 213 20.79 -6.90 -0.37
CA GLN A 213 22.24 -6.88 -0.10
C GLN A 213 22.83 -8.29 -0.04
N ILE A 214 22.14 -9.23 0.61
CA ILE A 214 22.59 -10.63 0.75
C ILE A 214 22.50 -11.37 -0.59
N CYS A 215 21.43 -11.16 -1.35
CA CYS A 215 21.16 -11.83 -2.61
C CYS A 215 21.69 -11.07 -3.84
N ARG A 216 22.77 -10.32 -3.70
CA ARG A 216 23.41 -9.58 -4.80
C ARG A 216 23.81 -10.52 -5.94
N GLY A 217 23.32 -10.24 -7.16
CA GLY A 217 23.45 -11.14 -8.32
C GLY A 217 22.37 -12.22 -8.43
N GLY A 218 21.42 -12.28 -7.46
CA GLY A 218 20.26 -13.17 -7.43
C GLY A 218 18.99 -12.45 -7.03
N GLU A 219 18.82 -11.19 -7.44
CA GLU A 219 17.73 -10.29 -7.07
C GLU A 219 16.35 -10.87 -7.43
N TYR A 220 16.29 -11.66 -8.51
CA TYR A 220 15.08 -12.38 -8.91
C TYR A 220 14.54 -13.30 -7.82
N VAL A 221 15.41 -13.87 -6.98
CA VAL A 221 15.00 -14.74 -5.86
C VAL A 221 14.20 -13.94 -4.84
N VAL A 222 14.64 -12.73 -4.51
CA VAL A 222 13.95 -11.85 -3.56
C VAL A 222 12.58 -11.44 -4.10
N VAL A 223 12.49 -11.12 -5.39
CA VAL A 223 11.23 -10.75 -6.05
C VAL A 223 10.27 -11.94 -6.07
N LEU A 224 10.72 -13.13 -6.46
CA LEU A 224 9.89 -14.34 -6.49
C LEU A 224 9.45 -14.77 -5.08
N PHE A 225 10.33 -14.65 -4.08
CA PHE A 225 9.99 -14.89 -2.68
C PHE A 225 8.85 -13.96 -2.23
N SER A 226 8.95 -12.67 -2.53
CA SER A 226 7.89 -11.70 -2.23
C SER A 226 6.58 -12.07 -2.93
N GLY A 227 6.64 -12.47 -4.21
CA GLY A 227 5.49 -12.97 -4.95
C GLY A 227 4.83 -14.17 -4.27
N GLY A 228 5.62 -15.14 -3.81
CA GLY A 228 5.15 -16.33 -3.10
C GLY A 228 4.46 -15.99 -1.78
N VAL A 229 5.08 -15.15 -0.95
CA VAL A 229 4.49 -14.69 0.32
C VAL A 229 3.20 -13.89 0.08
N SER A 230 3.20 -12.98 -0.91
CA SER A 230 2.00 -12.22 -1.28
C SER A 230 0.88 -13.11 -1.80
N LEU A 231 1.21 -14.19 -2.51
CA LEU A 231 0.24 -15.20 -2.95
C LEU A 231 -0.37 -15.95 -1.76
N MET A 232 0.42 -16.34 -0.78
CA MET A 232 -0.08 -16.93 0.47
C MET A 232 -1.05 -15.96 1.18
N LEU A 233 -0.70 -14.68 1.27
CA LEU A 233 -1.58 -13.66 1.83
C LEU A 233 -2.88 -13.54 1.04
N ALA A 234 -2.84 -13.60 -0.30
CA ALA A 234 -4.03 -13.58 -1.14
C ALA A 234 -4.95 -14.76 -0.86
N VAL A 235 -4.40 -15.98 -0.73
CA VAL A 235 -5.15 -17.19 -0.40
C VAL A 235 -5.77 -17.09 0.99
N CYS A 236 -5.02 -16.60 1.99
CA CYS A 236 -5.53 -16.36 3.33
C CYS A 236 -6.66 -15.33 3.33
N ALA A 237 -6.48 -14.20 2.61
CA ALA A 237 -7.50 -13.17 2.48
C ALA A 237 -8.78 -13.70 1.81
N ARG A 238 -8.67 -14.56 0.80
CA ARG A 238 -9.84 -15.22 0.18
C ARG A 238 -10.61 -16.09 1.16
N LYS A 239 -9.93 -16.83 2.03
CA LYS A 239 -10.59 -17.65 3.07
C LYS A 239 -11.20 -16.80 4.19
N ILE A 240 -10.69 -15.61 4.40
CA ILE A 240 -11.15 -14.70 5.45
C ILE A 240 -12.41 -13.94 5.01
N PHE A 241 -12.47 -13.55 3.73
CA PHE A 241 -13.53 -12.68 3.20
C PHE A 241 -14.55 -13.42 2.32
N GLY A 242 -14.25 -14.61 1.84
CA GLY A 242 -15.17 -15.47 1.09
C GLY A 242 -15.92 -16.40 2.00
#